data_103dcfbe40f36948a9e190bb09c89e2f
#
_entry.id   103dcfbe40f36948a9e190bb09c89e2f
#
_cell.length_a   1.000
_cell.length_b   1.000
_cell.length_c   1.000
_cell.angle_alpha   90.00
_cell.angle_beta   90.00
_cell.angle_gamma   90.00
#
_symmetry.space_group_name_H-M   'P 1'
#
loop_
_entity.id
_entity.type
_entity.pdbx_description
1 polymer ?
#
loop_
_entity_poly.entity_id
_entity_poly.type
_entity_poly.pdbx_seq_one_letter_code
_entity_poly.pdbx_strand_id
1 'polypeptide(L)'
;QLSIFALGVMPYITASIVVQLLRVVIPRFEALHKEGQSGEAKLTQYTRYLTIGLAVLQSTTILVTARSGALFNYQCDQVIPDGSVFNLVVMVLIMTGGTGLIMWMAELVTDKGIGQGMSILIFMSICSGFLPQLWEIGWGTNGTDGNWGKFAAVVGTLLVIMILVIYVELAQRRIPVQYTRRMIGRK
;
A
#
# COMPACT_ATOMS: atom_id res chain seq x y z
N GLN A 1 -6.79 -18.04 2.81
CA GLN A 1 -6.43 -18.51 1.47
C GLN A 1 -5.01 -18.05 1.16
N LEU A 2 -4.06 -18.98 1.17
CA LEU A 2 -2.65 -18.76 0.81
C LEU A 2 -2.54 -18.70 -0.72
N SER A 3 -2.85 -17.56 -1.33
CA SER A 3 -2.75 -17.35 -2.77
C SER A 3 -1.41 -16.68 -3.11
N ILE A 4 -1.02 -16.74 -4.38
CA ILE A 4 0.20 -16.09 -4.92
C ILE A 4 0.23 -14.60 -4.56
N PHE A 5 -0.93 -13.95 -4.55
CA PHE A 5 -1.08 -12.53 -4.23
C PHE A 5 -1.53 -12.26 -2.78
N ALA A 6 -1.33 -13.20 -1.85
CA ALA A 6 -1.79 -13.06 -0.47
C ALA A 6 -1.18 -11.85 0.26
N LEU A 7 0.06 -11.47 -0.04
CA LEU A 7 0.68 -10.27 0.49
C LEU A 7 0.18 -8.97 -0.16
N GLY A 8 -0.39 -9.05 -1.36
CA GLY A 8 -0.87 -7.89 -2.10
C GLY A 8 0.21 -6.83 -2.34
N VAL A 9 -0.20 -5.58 -2.20
CA VAL A 9 0.64 -4.38 -2.43
C VAL A 9 1.39 -3.93 -1.16
N MET A 10 1.04 -4.49 0.02
CA MET A 10 1.50 -4.00 1.33
C MET A 10 3.03 -3.93 1.49
N PRO A 11 3.84 -4.95 1.09
CA PRO A 11 5.30 -4.86 1.24
C PRO A 11 5.91 -3.71 0.46
N TYR A 12 5.38 -3.43 -0.71
CA TYR A 12 5.88 -2.35 -1.55
C TYR A 12 5.50 -0.96 -1.00
N ILE A 13 4.28 -0.80 -0.49
CA ILE A 13 3.85 0.45 0.15
C ILE A 13 4.76 0.76 1.34
N THR A 14 4.98 -0.23 2.20
CA THR A 14 5.85 -0.08 3.37
C THR A 14 7.27 0.29 2.96
N ALA A 15 7.84 -0.39 1.96
CA ALA A 15 9.17 -0.08 1.43
C ALA A 15 9.24 1.35 0.87
N SER A 16 8.24 1.78 0.12
CA SER A 16 8.18 3.13 -0.46
C SER A 16 8.14 4.21 0.62
N ILE A 17 7.31 4.02 1.66
CA ILE A 17 7.23 4.96 2.78
C ILE A 17 8.55 4.99 3.55
N VAL A 18 9.17 3.84 3.82
CA VAL A 18 10.47 3.78 4.49
C VAL A 18 11.53 4.53 3.70
N VAL A 19 11.62 4.34 2.38
CA VAL A 19 12.59 5.04 1.53
C VAL A 19 12.29 6.55 1.50
N GLN A 20 11.02 6.97 1.49
CA GLN A 20 10.65 8.38 1.59
C GLN A 20 11.07 9.02 2.92
N LEU A 21 10.93 8.30 4.03
CA LEU A 21 11.40 8.76 5.34
C LEU A 21 12.93 8.80 5.41
N LEU A 22 13.62 7.79 4.88
CA LEU A 22 15.08 7.77 4.81
C LEU A 22 15.64 8.92 3.98
N ARG A 23 14.91 9.40 2.99
CA ARG A 23 15.27 10.57 2.19
C ARG A 23 15.42 11.84 3.03
N VAL A 24 14.63 11.97 4.09
CA VAL A 24 14.67 13.12 5.02
C VAL A 24 15.76 12.97 6.08
N VAL A 25 16.03 11.73 6.51
CA VAL A 25 16.95 11.45 7.64
C VAL A 25 18.39 11.29 7.19
N ILE A 26 18.61 10.70 6.02
CA ILE A 26 19.95 10.36 5.53
C ILE A 26 20.40 11.36 4.45
N PRO A 27 21.47 12.17 4.68
CA PRO A 27 21.95 13.17 3.73
C PRO A 27 22.32 12.62 2.35
N ARG A 28 22.77 11.36 2.29
CA ARG A 28 23.06 10.67 1.01
C ARG A 28 21.83 10.47 0.13
N PHE A 29 20.69 10.15 0.73
CA PHE A 29 19.43 9.99 -0.01
C PHE A 29 18.86 11.34 -0.44
N GLU A 30 19.07 12.39 0.35
CA GLU A 30 18.74 13.76 -0.01
C GLU A 30 19.58 14.25 -1.21
N ALA A 31 20.90 13.97 -1.21
CA ALA A 31 21.77 14.27 -2.32
C ALA A 31 21.35 13.59 -3.63
N LEU A 32 21.01 12.28 -3.55
CA LEU A 32 20.47 11.52 -4.68
C LEU A 32 19.17 12.13 -5.22
N HIS A 33 18.29 12.60 -4.36
CA HIS A 33 17.04 13.26 -4.80
C HIS A 33 17.33 14.59 -5.54
N LYS A 34 18.35 15.34 -5.11
CA LYS A 34 18.78 16.59 -5.78
C LYS A 34 19.43 16.35 -7.13
N GLU A 35 19.92 15.14 -7.42
CA GLU A 35 20.46 14.74 -8.73
C GLU A 35 19.38 14.59 -9.84
N GLY A 36 18.10 14.74 -9.49
CA GLY A 36 16.99 14.66 -10.45
C GLY A 36 16.68 13.23 -10.90
N GLN A 37 16.34 13.04 -12.18
CA GLN A 37 15.85 11.76 -12.71
C GLN A 37 16.83 10.58 -12.50
N SER A 38 18.13 10.81 -12.56
CA SER A 38 19.15 9.78 -12.32
C SER A 38 19.14 9.30 -10.86
N GLY A 39 18.96 10.23 -9.92
CA GLY A 39 18.86 9.91 -8.50
C GLY A 39 17.55 9.22 -8.13
N GLU A 40 16.45 9.60 -8.75
CA GLU A 40 15.15 8.94 -8.53
C GLU A 40 15.16 7.48 -9.02
N ALA A 41 15.82 7.20 -10.15
CA ALA A 41 15.99 5.83 -10.62
C ALA A 41 16.73 4.94 -9.61
N LYS A 42 17.78 5.47 -8.97
CA LYS A 42 18.52 4.76 -7.91
C LYS A 42 17.65 4.54 -6.66
N LEU A 43 16.87 5.55 -6.25
CA LEU A 43 15.95 5.43 -5.12
C LEU A 43 14.88 4.37 -5.37
N THR A 44 14.36 4.30 -6.58
CA THR A 44 13.42 3.25 -7.01
C THR A 44 14.05 1.86 -6.91
N GLN A 45 15.32 1.70 -7.30
CA GLN A 45 16.03 0.43 -7.12
C GLN A 45 16.16 0.03 -5.65
N TYR A 46 16.49 0.97 -4.74
CA TYR A 46 16.53 0.69 -3.30
C TYR A 46 15.16 0.27 -2.78
N THR A 47 14.09 0.90 -3.25
CA THR A 47 12.71 0.52 -2.90
C THR A 47 12.42 -0.90 -3.35
N ARG A 48 12.84 -1.32 -4.54
CA ARG A 48 12.67 -2.70 -5.05
C ARG A 48 13.37 -3.73 -4.16
N TYR A 49 14.64 -3.50 -3.81
CA TYR A 49 15.37 -4.43 -2.93
C TYR A 49 14.73 -4.52 -1.54
N LEU A 50 14.32 -3.38 -0.98
CA LEU A 50 13.66 -3.35 0.31
C LEU A 50 12.31 -4.06 0.26
N THR A 51 11.54 -3.90 -0.82
CA THR A 51 10.26 -4.58 -1.04
C THR A 51 10.43 -6.10 -1.03
N ILE A 52 11.42 -6.63 -1.75
CA ILE A 52 11.68 -8.07 -1.79
C ILE A 52 12.07 -8.58 -0.40
N GLY A 53 12.94 -7.86 0.31
CA GLY A 53 13.32 -8.22 1.68
C GLY A 53 12.13 -8.26 2.64
N LEU A 54 11.27 -7.22 2.60
CA LEU A 54 10.06 -7.17 3.41
C LEU A 54 9.04 -8.25 3.00
N ALA A 55 8.90 -8.54 1.71
CA ALA A 55 8.01 -9.59 1.22
C ALA A 55 8.42 -10.97 1.74
N VAL A 56 9.73 -11.29 1.76
CA VAL A 56 10.26 -12.53 2.33
C VAL A 56 9.95 -12.60 3.83
N LEU A 57 10.18 -11.53 4.58
CA LEU A 57 9.88 -11.49 6.02
C LEU A 57 8.38 -11.68 6.29
N GLN A 58 7.52 -10.96 5.58
CA GLN A 58 6.07 -11.05 5.76
C GLN A 58 5.52 -12.41 5.33
N SER A 59 5.98 -12.98 4.21
CA SER A 59 5.56 -14.31 3.76
C SER A 59 5.96 -15.39 4.76
N THR A 60 7.16 -15.32 5.31
CA THR A 60 7.62 -16.24 6.35
C THR A 60 6.76 -16.12 7.60
N THR A 61 6.44 -14.91 8.04
CA THR A 61 5.58 -14.68 9.21
C THR A 61 4.19 -15.24 9.00
N ILE A 62 3.57 -15.00 7.84
CA ILE A 62 2.22 -15.53 7.52
C ILE A 62 2.24 -17.05 7.49
N LEU A 63 3.25 -17.68 6.90
CA LEU A 63 3.35 -19.14 6.86
C LEU A 63 3.57 -19.77 8.23
N VAL A 64 4.39 -19.18 9.07
CA VAL A 64 4.59 -19.63 10.45
C VAL A 64 3.30 -19.50 11.25
N THR A 65 2.59 -18.38 11.11
CA THR A 65 1.30 -18.14 11.78
C THR A 65 0.20 -19.06 11.25
N ALA A 66 0.20 -19.37 9.94
CA ALA A 66 -0.72 -20.33 9.34
C ALA A 66 -0.47 -21.75 9.86
N ARG A 67 0.81 -22.12 10.03
CA ARG A 67 1.20 -23.44 10.57
C ARG A 67 0.85 -23.59 12.05
N SER A 68 0.92 -22.51 12.83
CA SER A 68 0.56 -22.54 14.26
C SER A 68 -0.96 -22.59 14.50
N GLY A 69 -1.78 -22.57 13.44
CA GLY A 69 -3.24 -22.54 13.54
C GLY A 69 -3.86 -21.23 14.05
N ALA A 70 -3.03 -20.23 14.36
CA ALA A 70 -3.49 -18.96 14.94
C ALA A 70 -4.31 -18.11 13.96
N LEU A 71 -4.18 -18.35 12.65
CA LEU A 71 -4.94 -17.65 11.61
C LEU A 71 -6.32 -18.25 11.35
N PHE A 72 -6.55 -19.51 11.77
CA PHE A 72 -7.78 -20.23 11.47
C PHE A 72 -8.48 -20.64 12.76
N ASN A 73 -9.64 -20.06 13.02
CA ASN A 73 -10.47 -20.40 14.18
C ASN A 73 -10.87 -21.89 14.12
N TYR A 74 -10.28 -22.73 14.93
CA TYR A 74 -10.68 -24.05 15.42
C TYR A 74 -11.20 -25.14 14.46
N GLN A 75 -11.32 -24.94 13.15
CA GLN A 75 -11.93 -25.94 12.26
C GLN A 75 -11.03 -26.48 11.13
N CYS A 76 -9.81 -26.01 11.00
CA CYS A 76 -8.89 -26.52 9.98
C CYS A 76 -7.60 -27.02 10.62
N ASP A 77 -7.58 -28.29 10.97
CA ASP A 77 -6.47 -28.91 11.69
C ASP A 77 -5.21 -29.17 10.82
N GLN A 78 -5.33 -29.05 9.48
CA GLN A 78 -4.21 -29.26 8.55
C GLN A 78 -4.34 -28.35 7.32
N VAL A 79 -3.91 -27.09 7.44
CA VAL A 79 -3.86 -26.17 6.30
C VAL A 79 -2.64 -26.45 5.40
N ILE A 80 -1.59 -27.01 5.96
CA ILE A 80 -0.36 -27.42 5.26
C ILE A 80 -0.12 -28.90 5.62
N PRO A 81 -0.58 -29.87 4.78
CA PRO A 81 -0.45 -31.29 5.09
C PRO A 81 1.00 -31.78 5.13
N ASP A 82 1.88 -31.20 4.29
CA ASP A 82 3.29 -31.54 4.25
C ASP A 82 4.13 -30.45 4.88
N GLY A 83 4.49 -30.64 6.15
CA GLY A 83 5.38 -29.75 6.91
C GLY A 83 6.86 -29.79 6.46
N SER A 84 7.14 -30.24 5.24
CA SER A 84 8.49 -30.24 4.69
C SER A 84 9.04 -28.84 4.56
N VAL A 85 10.27 -28.61 5.02
CA VAL A 85 10.97 -27.32 4.90
C VAL A 85 11.05 -26.87 3.43
N PHE A 86 11.18 -27.81 2.51
CA PHE A 86 11.21 -27.53 1.07
C PHE A 86 9.89 -26.87 0.59
N ASN A 87 8.74 -27.39 0.98
CA ASN A 87 7.45 -26.82 0.62
C ASN A 87 7.25 -25.42 1.21
N LEU A 88 7.70 -25.18 2.43
CA LEU A 88 7.65 -23.85 3.04
C LEU A 88 8.49 -22.84 2.27
N VAL A 89 9.72 -23.20 1.87
CA VAL A 89 10.60 -22.34 1.08
C VAL A 89 9.97 -22.02 -0.28
N VAL A 90 9.40 -23.02 -0.96
CA VAL A 90 8.70 -22.83 -2.23
C VAL A 90 7.51 -21.88 -2.09
N MET A 91 6.71 -22.02 -1.01
CA MET A 91 5.59 -21.11 -0.75
C MET A 91 6.06 -19.66 -0.52
N VAL A 92 7.13 -19.46 0.26
CA VAL A 92 7.72 -18.11 0.45
C VAL A 92 8.16 -17.52 -0.89
N LEU A 93 8.83 -18.30 -1.74
CA LEU A 93 9.29 -17.85 -3.04
C LEU A 93 8.12 -17.47 -3.97
N ILE A 94 7.05 -18.28 -3.99
CA ILE A 94 5.86 -18.00 -4.80
C ILE A 94 5.16 -16.72 -4.34
N MET A 95 4.96 -16.53 -3.03
CA MET A 95 4.33 -15.33 -2.48
C MET A 95 5.18 -14.07 -2.73
N THR A 96 6.50 -14.19 -2.57
CA THR A 96 7.43 -13.10 -2.86
C THR A 96 7.46 -12.76 -4.36
N GLY A 97 7.42 -13.80 -5.22
CA GLY A 97 7.30 -13.62 -6.67
C GLY A 97 6.04 -12.90 -7.08
N GLY A 98 4.89 -13.22 -6.45
CA GLY A 98 3.63 -12.51 -6.64
C GLY A 98 3.72 -11.03 -6.30
N THR A 99 4.37 -10.68 -5.18
CA THR A 99 4.63 -9.27 -4.81
C THR A 99 5.54 -8.58 -5.83
N GLY A 100 6.57 -9.26 -6.32
CA GLY A 100 7.45 -8.75 -7.36
C GLY A 100 6.72 -8.44 -8.67
N LEU A 101 5.77 -9.30 -9.05
CA LEU A 101 4.92 -9.08 -10.22
C LEU A 101 4.01 -7.86 -10.06
N ILE A 102 3.37 -7.72 -8.90
CA ILE A 102 2.54 -6.54 -8.58
C ILE A 102 3.38 -5.26 -8.63
N MET A 103 4.57 -5.28 -8.06
CA MET A 103 5.50 -4.15 -8.09
C MET A 103 5.86 -3.75 -9.54
N TRP A 104 6.19 -4.72 -10.37
CA TRP A 104 6.48 -4.48 -11.78
C TRP A 104 5.28 -3.89 -12.54
N MET A 105 4.07 -4.41 -12.28
CA MET A 105 2.85 -3.83 -12.85
C MET A 105 2.61 -2.39 -12.39
N ALA A 106 2.87 -2.07 -11.11
CA ALA A 106 2.76 -0.72 -10.57
C ALA A 106 3.68 0.27 -11.28
N GLU A 107 4.92 -0.14 -11.52
CA GLU A 107 5.89 0.67 -12.26
C GLU A 107 5.49 0.86 -13.72
N LEU A 108 5.02 -0.19 -14.38
CA LEU A 108 4.54 -0.10 -15.75
C LEU A 108 3.36 0.90 -15.89
N VAL A 109 2.45 0.90 -14.91
CA VAL A 109 1.34 1.87 -14.87
C VAL A 109 1.86 3.28 -14.61
N THR A 110 2.89 3.45 -13.79
CA THR A 110 3.50 4.77 -13.54
C THR A 110 4.22 5.30 -14.78
N ASP A 111 4.93 4.44 -15.51
CA ASP A 111 5.72 4.84 -16.67
C ASP A 111 4.88 5.12 -17.92
N LYS A 112 3.82 4.34 -18.13
CA LYS A 112 2.98 4.39 -19.34
C LYS A 112 1.56 4.87 -19.09
N GLY A 113 1.13 4.97 -17.84
CA GLY A 113 -0.21 5.34 -17.46
C GLY A 113 -0.35 6.81 -17.05
N ILE A 114 -1.50 7.13 -16.48
CA ILE A 114 -1.82 8.46 -15.97
C ILE A 114 -1.69 8.45 -14.46
N GLY A 115 -0.79 9.28 -13.91
CA GLY A 115 -0.61 9.42 -12.46
C GLY A 115 0.33 8.38 -11.84
N GLN A 116 0.24 8.22 -10.54
CA GLN A 116 1.12 7.33 -9.78
C GLN A 116 0.51 5.92 -9.72
N GLY A 117 1.12 4.94 -10.40
CA GLY A 117 0.60 3.58 -10.52
C GLY A 117 0.33 2.89 -9.19
N MET A 118 1.12 3.21 -8.16
CA MET A 118 0.90 2.69 -6.81
C MET A 118 -0.43 3.13 -6.21
N SER A 119 -0.75 4.41 -6.31
CA SER A 119 -2.02 4.95 -5.80
C SER A 119 -3.22 4.30 -6.48
N ILE A 120 -3.10 4.03 -7.77
CA ILE A 120 -4.15 3.34 -8.55
C ILE A 120 -4.31 1.90 -8.06
N LEU A 121 -3.22 1.16 -7.85
CA LEU A 121 -3.30 -0.22 -7.36
C LEU A 121 -3.85 -0.32 -5.94
N ILE A 122 -3.47 0.61 -5.05
CA ILE A 122 -4.03 0.69 -3.69
C ILE A 122 -5.53 0.97 -3.77
N PHE A 123 -5.93 1.95 -4.57
CA PHE A 123 -7.34 2.29 -4.76
C PHE A 123 -8.15 1.09 -5.28
N MET A 124 -7.65 0.40 -6.31
CA MET A 124 -8.30 -0.79 -6.86
C MET A 124 -8.37 -1.94 -5.84
N SER A 125 -7.34 -2.13 -5.05
CA SER A 125 -7.31 -3.13 -3.98
C SER A 125 -8.35 -2.84 -2.89
N ILE A 126 -8.47 -1.58 -2.46
CA ILE A 126 -9.48 -1.16 -1.49
C ILE A 126 -10.89 -1.32 -2.08
N CYS A 127 -11.11 -0.87 -3.30
CA CYS A 127 -12.41 -1.01 -3.97
C CYS A 127 -12.82 -2.47 -4.12
N SER A 128 -11.90 -3.35 -4.52
CA SER A 128 -12.16 -4.78 -4.66
C SER A 128 -12.56 -5.46 -3.36
N GLY A 129 -11.99 -5.04 -2.22
CA GLY A 129 -12.36 -5.57 -0.91
C GLY A 129 -13.64 -4.97 -0.33
N PHE A 130 -13.88 -3.69 -0.61
CA PHE A 130 -14.93 -2.92 0.04
C PHE A 130 -16.29 -3.04 -0.67
N LEU A 131 -16.32 -3.06 -2.01
CA LEU A 131 -17.56 -3.15 -2.80
C LEU A 131 -18.40 -4.39 -2.47
N PRO A 132 -17.83 -5.61 -2.38
CA PRO A 132 -18.59 -6.79 -2.01
C PRO A 132 -19.20 -6.69 -0.60
N GLN A 133 -18.48 -6.12 0.36
CA GLN A 133 -18.97 -5.92 1.73
C GLN A 133 -20.13 -4.94 1.79
N LEU A 134 -20.05 -3.84 1.02
CA LEU A 134 -21.16 -2.90 0.90
C LEU A 134 -22.40 -3.57 0.30
N TRP A 135 -22.21 -4.39 -0.73
CA TRP A 135 -23.31 -5.14 -1.35
C TRP A 135 -24.00 -6.06 -0.35
N GLU A 136 -23.22 -6.78 0.44
CA GLU A 136 -23.72 -7.67 1.47
C GLU A 136 -24.53 -6.94 2.56
N ILE A 137 -24.11 -5.75 2.97
CA ILE A 137 -24.82 -4.93 3.95
C ILE A 137 -26.15 -4.41 3.39
N GLY A 138 -26.19 -4.03 2.10
CA GLY A 138 -27.37 -3.44 1.47
C GLY A 138 -28.45 -4.47 1.13
N TRP A 139 -28.05 -5.53 0.46
CA TRP A 139 -29.01 -6.52 -0.07
C TRP A 139 -29.16 -7.78 0.82
N GLY A 140 -28.23 -8.00 1.74
CA GLY A 140 -28.20 -9.22 2.55
C GLY A 140 -27.81 -10.44 1.71
N THR A 141 -26.86 -11.19 2.18
CA THR A 141 -26.49 -12.51 1.65
C THR A 141 -26.37 -13.47 2.83
N ASN A 142 -26.61 -14.77 2.59
CA ASN A 142 -26.47 -15.81 3.62
C ASN A 142 -27.40 -15.70 4.85
N GLY A 143 -28.67 -15.29 4.64
CA GLY A 143 -29.71 -15.35 5.68
C GLY A 143 -29.72 -14.14 6.62
N THR A 144 -29.00 -13.11 6.33
CA THR A 144 -29.13 -11.80 6.98
C THR A 144 -29.98 -10.87 6.12
N ASP A 145 -31.03 -10.29 6.72
CA ASP A 145 -31.88 -9.30 6.05
C ASP A 145 -31.03 -8.05 5.76
N GLY A 146 -31.04 -7.62 4.51
CA GLY A 146 -30.36 -6.38 4.10
C GLY A 146 -30.90 -5.19 4.90
N ASN A 147 -30.00 -4.37 5.42
CA ASN A 147 -30.38 -3.19 6.19
C ASN A 147 -29.92 -1.91 5.47
N TRP A 148 -30.83 -1.33 4.72
CA TRP A 148 -30.58 -0.08 3.99
C TRP A 148 -30.19 1.09 4.89
N GLY A 149 -30.64 1.09 6.15
CA GLY A 149 -30.23 2.09 7.13
C GLY A 149 -28.75 1.96 7.49
N LYS A 150 -28.25 0.76 7.70
CA LYS A 150 -26.81 0.50 7.94
C LYS A 150 -25.98 0.84 6.70
N PHE A 151 -26.46 0.49 5.51
CA PHE A 151 -25.80 0.83 4.25
C PHE A 151 -25.64 2.34 4.10
N ALA A 152 -26.72 3.12 4.28
CA ALA A 152 -26.70 4.57 4.21
C ALA A 152 -25.76 5.19 5.27
N ALA A 153 -25.75 4.66 6.50
CA ALA A 153 -24.86 5.13 7.56
C ALA A 153 -23.39 4.89 7.20
N VAL A 154 -23.04 3.71 6.70
CA VAL A 154 -21.66 3.38 6.29
C VAL A 154 -21.19 4.27 5.13
N VAL A 155 -22.01 4.40 4.08
CA VAL A 155 -21.68 5.26 2.93
C VAL A 155 -21.59 6.73 3.35
N GLY A 156 -22.51 7.22 4.19
CA GLY A 156 -22.48 8.57 4.73
C GLY A 156 -21.22 8.85 5.55
N THR A 157 -20.84 7.94 6.43
CA THR A 157 -19.60 8.06 7.22
C THR A 157 -18.36 8.12 6.33
N LEU A 158 -18.29 7.28 5.29
CA LEU A 158 -17.19 7.29 4.35
C LEU A 158 -17.07 8.60 3.58
N LEU A 159 -18.19 9.14 3.10
CA LEU A 159 -18.20 10.44 2.41
C LEU A 159 -17.72 11.55 3.33
N VAL A 160 -18.18 11.59 4.59
CA VAL A 160 -17.73 12.58 5.57
C VAL A 160 -16.22 12.47 5.82
N ILE A 161 -15.71 11.25 6.02
CA ILE A 161 -14.26 11.03 6.22
C ILE A 161 -13.48 11.47 4.98
N MET A 162 -13.94 11.12 3.77
CA MET A 162 -13.29 11.52 2.53
C MET A 162 -13.22 13.04 2.37
N ILE A 163 -14.30 13.75 2.66
CA ILE A 163 -14.33 15.22 2.61
C ILE A 163 -13.38 15.82 3.63
N LEU A 164 -13.35 15.29 4.87
CA LEU A 164 -12.44 15.74 5.91
C LEU A 164 -10.97 15.56 5.51
N VAL A 165 -10.62 14.39 4.97
CA VAL A 165 -9.25 14.10 4.51
C VAL A 165 -8.84 15.06 3.39
N ILE A 166 -9.70 15.27 2.39
CA ILE A 166 -9.44 16.21 1.29
C ILE A 166 -9.27 17.64 1.83
N TYR A 167 -10.11 18.05 2.78
CA TYR A 167 -10.01 19.36 3.39
C TYR A 167 -8.68 19.57 4.14
N VAL A 168 -8.22 18.57 4.86
CA VAL A 168 -6.93 18.61 5.57
C VAL A 168 -5.75 18.60 4.59
N GLU A 169 -5.82 17.80 3.51
CA GLU A 169 -4.77 17.72 2.50
C GLU A 169 -4.62 19.02 1.71
N LEU A 170 -5.72 19.69 1.40
CA LEU A 170 -5.72 20.98 0.71
C LEU A 170 -5.41 22.15 1.64
N ALA A 171 -5.34 21.93 2.96
CA ALA A 171 -5.06 22.98 3.93
C ALA A 171 -3.62 23.50 3.79
N GLN A 172 -3.48 24.73 3.30
CA GLN A 172 -2.19 25.41 3.16
C GLN A 172 -2.07 26.53 4.21
N ARG A 173 -1.00 26.52 4.99
CA ARG A 173 -0.67 27.63 5.87
C ARG A 173 -0.02 28.74 5.06
N ARG A 174 -0.75 29.82 4.79
CA ARG A 174 -0.21 31.01 4.14
C ARG A 174 0.54 31.87 5.16
N ILE A 175 1.84 31.99 5.01
CA ILE A 175 2.67 32.88 5.80
C ILE A 175 2.87 34.16 4.98
N PRO A 176 2.36 35.32 5.40
CA PRO A 176 2.60 36.59 4.72
C PRO A 176 4.07 36.97 4.87
N VAL A 177 4.84 36.88 3.80
CA VAL A 177 6.23 37.34 3.77
C VAL A 177 6.24 38.75 3.20
N GLN A 178 6.63 39.73 4.02
CA GLN A 178 6.85 41.09 3.56
C GLN A 178 8.24 41.20 2.94
N TYR A 179 8.28 41.27 1.62
CA TYR A 179 9.52 41.62 0.93
C TYR A 179 9.74 43.14 1.03
N THR A 180 10.83 43.54 1.63
CA THR A 180 11.29 44.92 1.57
C THR A 180 11.69 45.24 0.13
N ARG A 181 10.83 45.96 -0.61
CA ARG A 181 11.22 46.49 -1.93
C ARG A 181 12.38 47.47 -1.71
N ARG A 182 13.60 47.07 -2.09
CA ARG A 182 14.69 48.02 -2.27
C ARG A 182 14.28 48.95 -3.40
N MET A 183 13.91 50.18 -3.04
CA MET A 183 13.84 51.25 -4.02
C MET A 183 15.26 51.55 -4.49
N ILE A 184 15.60 51.01 -5.67
CA ILE A 184 16.81 51.45 -6.38
C ILE A 184 16.52 52.88 -6.81
N GLY A 185 17.18 53.83 -6.16
CA GLY A 185 17.03 55.24 -6.42
C GLY A 185 17.31 55.52 -7.91
N ARG A 186 16.36 56.13 -8.54
CA ARG A 186 16.46 56.74 -9.86
C ARG A 186 17.41 57.94 -9.73
N LYS A 187 18.59 57.90 -10.38
CA LYS A 187 19.33 59.08 -10.80
C LYS A 187 18.83 59.52 -12.15
#